data_84c11743659cb181d667c0f98d6e7d66
#
_entry.id   84c11743659cb181d667c0f98d6e7d66
#
_cell.length_a   1.000
_cell.length_b   1.000
_cell.length_c   1.000
_cell.angle_alpha   90.00
_cell.angle_beta   90.00
_cell.angle_gamma   90.00
#
_symmetry.space_group_name_H-M   'P 1'
#
loop_
_entity.id
_entity.type
_entity.pdbx_description
1 polymer ?
#
loop_
_entity_poly.entity_id
_entity_poly.type
_entity_poly.pdbx_seq_one_letter_code
_entity_poly.pdbx_strand_id
1 'polypeptide(L)'
;MARLESVQNAADHARCVADRIAGKPHPYTALPWFWSEQGEQRLQIAGLTNGFDRTVTRGAVESGEFSVFCYRGGQLAGIESVNRPADHAHARRLLSGGRQVTPEQAADESFDLRAAATARPA
;
A
#
# COMPACT_ATOMS: atom_id res chain seq x y z
N MET A 1 13.88 -12.02 -2.81
CA MET A 1 14.14 -10.90 -3.74
C MET A 1 12.89 -10.67 -4.58
N ALA A 2 12.39 -9.44 -4.69
CA ALA A 2 11.25 -9.08 -5.52
C ALA A 2 11.71 -8.21 -6.68
N ARG A 3 11.14 -8.44 -7.87
CA ARG A 3 11.32 -7.59 -9.04
C ARG A 3 10.08 -6.70 -9.18
N LEU A 4 10.27 -5.39 -9.06
CA LEU A 4 9.20 -4.41 -9.09
C LEU A 4 9.24 -3.66 -10.43
N GLU A 5 8.23 -3.88 -11.25
CA GLU A 5 8.10 -3.27 -12.58
C GLU A 5 7.02 -2.18 -12.56
N SER A 6 7.34 -1.04 -11.94
CA SER A 6 6.43 0.10 -11.85
C SER A 6 7.16 1.41 -12.14
N VAL A 7 6.42 2.42 -12.60
CA VAL A 7 6.95 3.76 -12.83
C VAL A 7 7.53 4.35 -11.55
N GLN A 8 6.85 4.18 -10.42
CA GLN A 8 7.32 4.63 -9.13
C GLN A 8 8.68 4.00 -8.76
N ASN A 9 8.80 2.67 -8.89
CA ASN A 9 10.04 1.98 -8.57
C ASN A 9 11.20 2.42 -9.47
N ALA A 10 10.96 2.61 -10.76
CA ALA A 10 11.97 3.09 -11.70
C ALA A 10 12.49 4.48 -11.31
N ALA A 11 11.60 5.41 -10.98
CA ALA A 11 11.95 6.77 -10.59
C ALA A 11 12.69 6.81 -9.24
N ASP A 12 12.22 6.08 -8.24
CA ASP A 12 12.82 6.07 -6.91
C ASP A 12 14.18 5.35 -6.88
N HIS A 13 14.33 4.25 -7.63
CA HIS A 13 15.62 3.60 -7.85
C HIS A 13 16.62 4.53 -8.51
N ALA A 14 16.22 5.24 -9.57
CA ALA A 14 17.09 6.17 -10.28
C ALA A 14 17.59 7.28 -9.34
N ARG A 15 16.73 7.85 -8.50
CA ARG A 15 17.12 8.84 -7.47
C ARG A 15 18.11 8.26 -6.47
N CYS A 16 17.84 7.08 -5.94
CA CYS A 16 18.71 6.41 -4.98
C CYS A 16 20.11 6.14 -5.56
N VAL A 17 20.19 5.72 -6.82
CA VAL A 17 21.46 5.52 -7.52
C VAL A 17 22.17 6.85 -7.78
N ALA A 18 21.46 7.88 -8.21
CA ALA A 18 22.02 9.21 -8.44
C ALA A 18 22.61 9.81 -7.16
N ASP A 19 21.89 9.68 -6.03
CA ASP A 19 22.39 10.12 -4.71
C ASP A 19 23.67 9.40 -4.31
N ARG A 20 23.75 8.09 -4.56
CA ARG A 20 24.97 7.31 -4.31
C ARG A 20 26.14 7.83 -5.14
N ILE A 21 25.95 8.09 -6.43
CA ILE A 21 26.98 8.63 -7.34
C ILE A 21 27.40 10.03 -6.86
N ALA A 22 26.46 10.84 -6.37
CA ALA A 22 26.72 12.17 -5.84
C ALA A 22 27.35 12.19 -4.43
N GLY A 23 27.75 11.03 -3.90
CA GLY A 23 28.41 10.93 -2.59
C GLY A 23 27.43 10.98 -1.39
N LYS A 24 26.14 10.75 -1.62
CA LYS A 24 25.08 10.72 -0.58
C LYS A 24 24.40 9.34 -0.53
N PRO A 25 25.15 8.24 -0.27
CA PRO A 25 24.58 6.90 -0.30
C PRO A 25 23.58 6.69 0.84
N HIS A 26 22.45 6.11 0.48
CA HIS A 26 21.44 5.63 1.44
C HIS A 26 20.82 4.32 0.94
N PRO A 27 20.23 3.49 1.83
CA PRO A 27 19.54 2.28 1.40
C PRO A 27 18.25 2.64 0.65
N TYR A 28 17.87 1.78 -0.29
CA TYR A 28 16.58 1.88 -0.96
C TYR A 28 15.49 1.29 -0.08
N THR A 29 14.64 2.14 0.47
CA THR A 29 13.59 1.76 1.43
C THR A 29 12.20 2.24 1.01
N ALA A 30 12.04 2.70 -0.24
CA ALA A 30 10.76 3.19 -0.73
C ALA A 30 9.69 2.09 -0.68
N LEU A 31 8.52 2.41 -0.17
CA LEU A 31 7.37 1.53 -0.22
C LEU A 31 6.94 1.35 -1.68
N PRO A 32 6.87 0.13 -2.21
CA PRO A 32 6.37 -0.09 -3.54
C PRO A 32 4.88 0.25 -3.63
N TRP A 33 4.49 0.91 -4.70
CA TRP A 33 3.10 1.13 -5.04
C TRP A 33 2.93 1.17 -6.56
N PHE A 34 1.72 0.89 -7.01
CA PHE A 34 1.40 0.68 -8.40
C PHE A 34 -0.03 1.13 -8.69
N TRP A 35 -0.32 1.49 -9.93
CA TRP A 35 -1.69 1.72 -10.38
C TRP A 35 -1.90 1.17 -11.78
N SER A 36 -3.17 0.87 -12.08
CA SER A 36 -3.64 0.48 -13.41
C SER A 36 -5.01 1.09 -13.66
N GLU A 37 -5.25 1.55 -14.87
CA GLU A 37 -6.54 2.07 -15.30
C GLU A 37 -7.07 1.19 -16.44
N GLN A 38 -8.28 0.68 -16.28
CA GLN A 38 -8.94 -0.21 -17.21
C GLN A 38 -10.38 0.32 -17.43
N GLY A 39 -10.57 1.15 -18.48
CA GLY A 39 -11.84 1.87 -18.68
C GLY A 39 -12.11 2.82 -17.51
N GLU A 40 -13.23 2.62 -16.84
CA GLU A 40 -13.61 3.42 -15.66
C GLU A 40 -13.07 2.86 -14.33
N GLN A 41 -12.40 1.70 -14.36
CA GLN A 41 -11.85 1.07 -13.17
C GLN A 41 -10.42 1.54 -12.92
N ARG A 42 -10.16 1.98 -11.71
CA ARG A 42 -8.84 2.37 -11.25
C ARG A 42 -8.38 1.47 -10.11
N LEU A 43 -7.41 0.62 -10.39
CA LEU A 43 -6.74 -0.20 -9.40
C LEU A 43 -5.50 0.53 -8.89
N GLN A 44 -5.34 0.59 -7.57
CA GLN A 44 -4.14 1.12 -6.91
C GLN A 44 -3.67 0.13 -5.83
N ILE A 45 -2.39 -0.23 -5.86
CA ILE A 45 -1.80 -1.19 -4.93
C ILE A 45 -0.71 -0.47 -4.13
N ALA A 46 -0.67 -0.70 -2.82
CA ALA A 46 0.42 -0.27 -1.95
C ALA A 46 0.97 -1.48 -1.18
N GLY A 47 2.30 -1.57 -1.06
CA GLY A 47 2.98 -2.70 -0.45
C GLY A 47 3.18 -3.87 -1.40
N LEU A 48 3.58 -5.02 -0.84
CA LEU A 48 3.79 -6.27 -1.56
C LEU A 48 2.69 -7.27 -1.17
N THR A 49 1.73 -7.46 -2.05
CA THR A 49 0.55 -8.31 -1.79
C THR A 49 0.81 -9.79 -2.05
N ASN A 50 1.92 -10.15 -2.71
CA ASN A 50 2.25 -11.55 -2.96
C ASN A 50 2.57 -12.32 -1.66
N GLY A 51 2.18 -13.59 -1.62
CA GLY A 51 2.43 -14.47 -0.48
C GLY A 51 1.57 -14.16 0.76
N PHE A 52 0.42 -13.55 0.58
CA PHE A 52 -0.56 -13.38 1.65
C PHE A 52 -1.15 -14.74 2.06
N ASP A 53 -1.53 -14.83 3.32
CA ASP A 53 -2.22 -15.99 3.89
C ASP A 53 -3.68 -15.65 4.28
N ARG A 54 -4.01 -14.38 4.35
CA ARG A 54 -5.36 -13.89 4.65
C ARG A 54 -5.64 -12.60 3.90
N THR A 55 -6.87 -12.46 3.41
CA THR A 55 -7.40 -11.21 2.85
C THR A 55 -8.65 -10.74 3.58
N VAL A 56 -8.86 -9.44 3.61
CA VAL A 56 -10.07 -8.82 4.16
C VAL A 56 -10.55 -7.76 3.19
N THR A 57 -11.81 -7.84 2.79
CA THR A 57 -12.44 -6.84 1.92
C THR A 57 -13.08 -5.74 2.75
N ARG A 58 -12.83 -4.50 2.38
CA ARG A 58 -13.47 -3.29 2.91
C ARG A 58 -14.30 -2.67 1.81
N GLY A 59 -15.58 -2.45 2.04
CA GLY A 59 -16.56 -2.04 1.04
C GLY A 59 -17.20 -3.23 0.33
N ALA A 60 -18.01 -2.95 -0.68
CA ALA A 60 -18.75 -3.97 -1.43
C ALA A 60 -18.15 -4.14 -2.83
N VAL A 61 -17.73 -5.34 -3.17
CA VAL A 61 -17.15 -5.66 -4.49
C VAL A 61 -18.12 -5.31 -5.62
N GLU A 62 -19.41 -5.57 -5.42
CA GLU A 62 -20.48 -5.33 -6.39
C GLU A 62 -20.68 -3.83 -6.70
N SER A 63 -20.27 -2.95 -5.79
CA SER A 63 -20.34 -1.50 -6.03
C SER A 63 -19.25 -0.99 -6.98
N GLY A 64 -18.19 -1.79 -7.20
CA GLY A 64 -16.99 -1.35 -7.90
C GLY A 64 -16.11 -0.38 -7.11
N GLU A 65 -16.40 -0.17 -5.82
CA GLU A 65 -15.64 0.67 -4.89
C GLU A 65 -15.31 -0.11 -3.62
N PHE A 66 -14.11 -0.69 -3.57
CA PHE A 66 -13.68 -1.52 -2.46
C PHE A 66 -12.15 -1.56 -2.32
N SER A 67 -11.68 -2.02 -1.17
CA SER A 67 -10.27 -2.29 -0.93
C SER A 67 -10.08 -3.70 -0.36
N VAL A 68 -8.99 -4.37 -0.76
CA VAL A 68 -8.60 -5.67 -0.23
C VAL A 68 -7.31 -5.51 0.57
N PHE A 69 -7.38 -5.82 1.84
CA PHE A 69 -6.25 -5.80 2.77
C PHE A 69 -5.60 -7.18 2.80
N CYS A 70 -4.33 -7.25 2.46
CA CYS A 70 -3.57 -8.50 2.37
C CYS A 70 -2.65 -8.64 3.58
N TYR A 71 -2.82 -9.72 4.31
CA TYR A 71 -2.05 -10.04 5.52
C TYR A 71 -1.12 -11.21 5.29
N ARG A 72 0.02 -11.18 5.97
CA ARG A 72 1.00 -12.27 6.00
C ARG A 72 1.45 -12.45 7.44
N GLY A 73 1.22 -13.65 7.99
CA GLY A 73 1.56 -13.93 9.40
C GLY A 73 0.92 -12.95 10.38
N GLY A 74 -0.33 -12.54 10.11
CA GLY A 74 -1.08 -11.59 10.94
C GLY A 74 -0.69 -10.11 10.75
N GLN A 75 0.29 -9.80 9.93
CA GLN A 75 0.74 -8.43 9.66
C GLN A 75 0.22 -7.94 8.30
N LEU A 76 -0.21 -6.69 8.24
CA LEU A 76 -0.61 -6.05 6.99
C LEU A 76 0.60 -5.92 6.06
N ALA A 77 0.54 -6.58 4.91
CA ALA A 77 1.62 -6.61 3.91
C ALA A 77 1.34 -5.69 2.72
N GLY A 78 0.08 -5.49 2.37
CA GLY A 78 -0.32 -4.63 1.26
C GLY A 78 -1.82 -4.41 1.20
N ILE A 79 -2.22 -3.42 0.43
CA ILE A 79 -3.62 -3.05 0.20
C ILE A 79 -3.82 -2.80 -1.29
N GLU A 80 -4.84 -3.44 -1.86
CA GLU A 80 -5.31 -3.25 -3.23
C GLU A 80 -6.63 -2.50 -3.19
N SER A 81 -6.72 -1.36 -3.86
CA SER A 81 -7.91 -0.49 -3.84
C SER A 81 -8.45 -0.31 -5.24
N VAL A 82 -9.75 -0.57 -5.42
CA VAL A 82 -10.48 -0.32 -6.67
C VAL A 82 -11.39 0.88 -6.44
N ASN A 83 -11.18 1.94 -7.23
CA ASN A 83 -11.93 3.20 -7.18
C ASN A 83 -12.05 3.83 -5.76
N ARG A 84 -11.06 3.56 -4.89
CA ARG A 84 -10.98 4.11 -3.52
C ARG A 84 -9.63 4.80 -3.29
N PRO A 85 -9.39 5.96 -3.91
CA PRO A 85 -8.09 6.65 -3.83
C PRO A 85 -7.74 7.10 -2.40
N ALA A 86 -8.72 7.38 -1.56
CA ALA A 86 -8.51 7.72 -0.15
C ALA A 86 -7.93 6.53 0.64
N ASP A 87 -8.47 5.33 0.45
CA ASP A 87 -7.94 4.11 1.07
C ASP A 87 -6.50 3.84 0.62
N HIS A 88 -6.21 4.01 -0.68
CA HIS A 88 -4.85 3.89 -1.19
C HIS A 88 -3.88 4.91 -0.54
N ALA A 89 -4.29 6.16 -0.39
CA ALA A 89 -3.47 7.19 0.24
C ALA A 89 -3.18 6.83 1.72
N HIS A 90 -4.18 6.34 2.45
CA HIS A 90 -4.02 5.88 3.83
C HIS A 90 -3.15 4.62 3.90
N ALA A 91 -3.33 3.66 2.97
CA ALA A 91 -2.52 2.47 2.85
C ALA A 91 -1.01 2.79 2.74
N ARG A 92 -0.67 3.71 1.86
CA ARG A 92 0.73 4.16 1.69
C ARG A 92 1.32 4.72 2.98
N ARG A 93 0.55 5.51 3.73
CA ARG A 93 1.00 6.08 5.01
C ARG A 93 1.13 5.02 6.10
N LEU A 94 0.16 4.12 6.21
CA LEU A 94 0.19 2.99 7.15
C LEU A 94 1.45 2.15 6.94
N LEU A 95 1.64 1.66 5.73
CA LEU A 95 2.74 0.75 5.38
C LEU A 95 4.10 1.43 5.45
N SER A 96 4.24 2.66 4.96
CA SER A 96 5.48 3.44 5.07
C SER A 96 5.86 3.73 6.52
N GLY A 97 4.88 3.91 7.40
CA GLY A 97 5.08 4.14 8.82
C GLY A 97 5.22 2.86 9.65
N GLY A 98 5.19 1.68 9.03
CA GLY A 98 5.21 0.39 9.76
C GLY A 98 4.02 0.18 10.67
N ARG A 99 2.90 0.87 10.40
CA ARG A 99 1.69 0.80 11.22
C ARG A 99 0.83 -0.36 10.80
N GLN A 100 0.06 -0.89 11.74
CA GLN A 100 -0.80 -2.04 11.55
C GLN A 100 -2.27 -1.67 11.73
N VAL A 101 -3.12 -2.32 10.97
CA VAL A 101 -4.59 -2.31 11.10
C VAL A 101 -5.00 -3.77 11.20
N THR A 102 -5.79 -4.12 12.19
CA THR A 102 -6.23 -5.51 12.35
C THR A 102 -7.23 -5.90 11.26
N PRO A 103 -7.39 -7.20 10.97
CA PRO A 103 -8.42 -7.67 10.03
C PRO A 103 -9.83 -7.17 10.35
N GLU A 104 -10.18 -7.08 11.63
CA GLU A 104 -11.48 -6.59 12.11
C GLU A 104 -11.64 -5.10 11.83
N GLN A 105 -10.61 -4.31 12.10
CA GLN A 105 -10.56 -2.87 11.77
C GLN A 105 -10.61 -2.62 10.26
N ALA A 106 -9.95 -3.45 9.47
CA ALA A 106 -9.97 -3.34 8.02
C ALA A 106 -11.37 -3.61 7.45
N ALA A 107 -12.09 -4.60 7.99
CA ALA A 107 -13.45 -4.95 7.56
C ALA A 107 -14.50 -3.90 7.94
N ASP A 108 -14.27 -3.15 9.01
CA ASP A 108 -15.20 -2.16 9.54
C ASP A 108 -15.07 -0.82 8.79
N GLU A 109 -16.01 -0.50 7.90
CA GLU A 109 -16.01 0.75 7.15
C GLU A 109 -16.13 2.00 8.03
N SER A 110 -16.63 1.86 9.27
CA SER A 110 -16.68 2.96 10.24
C SER A 110 -15.34 3.24 10.91
N PHE A 111 -14.38 2.30 10.83
CA PHE A 111 -13.05 2.49 11.38
C PHE A 111 -12.28 3.59 10.62
N ASP A 112 -11.74 4.56 11.35
CA ASP A 112 -11.02 5.70 10.77
C ASP A 112 -9.58 5.33 10.36
N LEU A 113 -9.44 4.89 9.10
CA LEU A 113 -8.13 4.59 8.51
C LEU A 113 -7.20 5.81 8.46
N ARG A 114 -7.76 7.01 8.33
CA ARG A 114 -6.97 8.25 8.32
C ARG A 114 -6.31 8.48 9.67
N ALA A 115 -7.08 8.36 10.74
CA ALA A 115 -6.55 8.49 12.11
C ALA A 115 -5.47 7.43 12.37
N ALA A 116 -5.72 6.17 12.00
CA ALA A 116 -4.72 5.09 12.13
C ALA A 116 -3.43 5.38 11.35
N ALA A 117 -3.56 5.94 10.14
CA ALA A 117 -2.44 6.27 9.28
C ALA A 117 -1.61 7.47 9.77
N THR A 118 -2.18 8.33 10.60
CA THR A 118 -1.54 9.57 11.12
C THR A 118 -1.15 9.48 12.59
N ALA A 119 -1.61 8.46 13.32
CA ALA A 119 -1.25 8.25 14.73
C ALA A 119 0.27 8.27 14.92
N ARG A 120 0.76 8.97 15.95
CA ARG A 120 2.17 8.88 16.32
C ARG A 120 2.45 7.47 16.83
N PRO A 121 3.60 6.86 16.44
CA PRO A 121 4.01 5.63 17.09
C PRO A 121 4.15 5.88 18.60
N ALA A 122 3.65 4.91 19.34
CA ALA A 122 3.73 4.95 20.81
C ALA A 122 5.18 4.88 21.30
#